data_ece7f1e71d1644557ccc20a9df0d3718
#
_entry.id   ece7f1e71d1644557ccc20a9df0d3718
#
_cell.length_a   1.000
_cell.length_b   1.000
_cell.length_c   1.000
_cell.angle_alpha   90.00
_cell.angle_beta   90.00
_cell.angle_gamma   90.00
#
_symmetry.space_group_name_H-M   'P 1'
#
loop_
_entity.id
_entity.type
_entity.pdbx_description
1 polymer ?
#
loop_
_entity_poly.entity_id
_entity_poly.type
_entity_poly.pdbx_seq_one_letter_code
_entity_poly.pdbx_strand_id
1 'polypeptide(L)'
;MSTNKALNSQTQSSKAEHVFVIEDDDGMRHTIQVILKLLDYVVHAFKDPNEFLAIDFLEAPAVVITDMKMPSMTGIELQAELLARGQNIPIVFVSGQSSLEQGLMAMKQGALEFLVKPFSREDLIKAVVKGIAKDMERLQALNRSEKVALLLKTLTKSELEVFKLLEKGFNNQEIVQATGLTLYTAKNYKAKVMQKMGVKSLAELLRLKELLLNM
;
A
#
# COMPACT_ATOMS: atom_id res chain seq x y z
N MET A 1 -50.22 -9.13 1.39
CA MET A 1 -49.25 -8.39 2.25
C MET A 1 -47.87 -8.85 1.89
N SER A 2 -47.27 -8.14 0.96
CA SER A 2 -45.94 -8.49 0.39
C SER A 2 -44.89 -7.62 1.04
N THR A 3 -44.02 -8.22 1.81
CA THR A 3 -42.84 -7.56 2.40
C THR A 3 -41.69 -7.59 1.42
N ASN A 4 -41.42 -6.44 0.86
CA ASN A 4 -40.35 -6.13 -0.05
C ASN A 4 -39.02 -6.12 0.74
N LYS A 5 -38.22 -7.18 0.58
CA LYS A 5 -36.88 -7.26 1.13
C LYS A 5 -35.91 -6.67 0.08
N ALA A 6 -35.73 -5.35 0.16
CA ALA A 6 -34.74 -4.67 -0.64
C ALA A 6 -33.35 -5.18 -0.23
N LEU A 7 -32.74 -6.01 -1.10
CA LEU A 7 -31.32 -6.33 -1.05
C LEU A 7 -30.53 -5.07 -1.40
N ASN A 8 -29.90 -4.51 -0.40
CA ASN A 8 -28.92 -3.45 -0.55
C ASN A 8 -27.65 -4.07 -1.13
N SER A 9 -27.61 -4.24 -2.46
CA SER A 9 -26.40 -4.54 -3.20
C SER A 9 -25.59 -3.24 -3.33
N GLN A 10 -24.80 -2.92 -2.31
CA GLN A 10 -23.66 -2.03 -2.50
C GLN A 10 -22.66 -2.78 -3.38
N THR A 11 -22.74 -2.54 -4.68
CA THR A 11 -21.70 -2.86 -5.63
C THR A 11 -20.50 -1.97 -5.27
N GLN A 12 -19.65 -2.45 -4.36
CA GLN A 12 -18.28 -1.99 -4.31
C GLN A 12 -17.71 -2.40 -5.67
N SER A 13 -17.42 -1.43 -6.51
CA SER A 13 -16.60 -1.62 -7.70
C SER A 13 -15.25 -2.14 -7.20
N SER A 14 -15.08 -3.46 -7.16
CA SER A 14 -13.81 -4.08 -6.83
C SER A 14 -12.84 -3.66 -7.92
N LYS A 15 -11.86 -2.84 -7.57
CA LYS A 15 -10.73 -2.58 -8.47
C LYS A 15 -10.16 -3.94 -8.89
N ALA A 16 -9.90 -4.11 -10.18
CA ALA A 16 -9.29 -5.34 -10.69
C ALA A 16 -7.98 -5.64 -9.96
N GLU A 17 -7.76 -6.90 -9.62
CA GLU A 17 -6.56 -7.38 -8.93
C GLU A 17 -5.53 -7.81 -9.99
N HIS A 18 -4.35 -7.20 -9.93
CA HIS A 18 -3.31 -7.37 -10.94
C HIS A 18 -2.20 -8.29 -10.46
N VAL A 19 -1.74 -9.19 -11.33
CA VAL A 19 -0.57 -10.03 -11.07
C VAL A 19 0.45 -9.83 -12.18
N PHE A 20 1.63 -9.38 -11.82
CA PHE A 20 2.77 -9.24 -12.73
C PHE A 20 3.65 -10.47 -12.61
N VAL A 21 3.84 -11.19 -13.70
CA VAL A 21 4.65 -12.41 -13.76
C VAL A 21 5.90 -12.12 -14.59
N ILE A 22 7.08 -12.20 -13.98
CA ILE A 22 8.37 -11.98 -14.63
C ILE A 22 9.15 -13.30 -14.57
N GLU A 23 9.27 -13.97 -15.68
CA GLU A 23 9.84 -15.32 -15.79
C GLU A 23 10.40 -15.49 -17.20
N ASP A 24 11.67 -15.86 -17.35
CA ASP A 24 12.31 -16.01 -18.64
C ASP A 24 11.95 -17.35 -19.33
N ASP A 25 11.59 -18.40 -18.55
CA ASP A 25 11.07 -19.65 -19.09
C ASP A 25 9.64 -19.49 -19.60
N ASP A 26 9.45 -19.69 -20.92
CA ASP A 26 8.15 -19.54 -21.58
C ASP A 26 7.09 -20.52 -21.06
N GLY A 27 7.49 -21.76 -20.73
CA GLY A 27 6.57 -22.79 -20.24
C GLY A 27 6.07 -22.47 -18.83
N MET A 28 6.98 -22.09 -17.94
CA MET A 28 6.64 -21.70 -16.56
C MET A 28 5.80 -20.44 -16.55
N ARG A 29 6.20 -19.41 -17.30
CA ARG A 29 5.45 -18.16 -17.44
C ARG A 29 4.04 -18.40 -17.92
N HIS A 30 3.86 -19.23 -18.95
CA HIS A 30 2.54 -19.59 -19.46
C HIS A 30 1.72 -20.38 -18.43
N THR A 31 2.32 -21.32 -17.72
CA THR A 31 1.65 -22.12 -16.69
C THR A 31 1.10 -21.23 -15.58
N ILE A 32 1.92 -20.31 -15.05
CA ILE A 32 1.49 -19.36 -14.02
C ILE A 32 0.34 -18.48 -14.54
N GLN A 33 0.45 -17.96 -15.76
CA GLN A 33 -0.61 -17.15 -16.38
C GLN A 33 -1.94 -17.88 -16.48
N VAL A 34 -1.94 -19.12 -16.93
CA VAL A 34 -3.17 -19.92 -17.09
C VAL A 34 -3.83 -20.13 -15.73
N ILE A 35 -3.05 -20.54 -14.71
CA ILE A 35 -3.57 -20.77 -13.36
C ILE A 35 -4.27 -19.50 -12.81
N LEU A 36 -3.62 -18.35 -12.96
CA LEU A 36 -4.12 -17.12 -12.34
C LEU A 36 -5.27 -16.48 -13.13
N LYS A 37 -5.27 -16.59 -14.46
CA LYS A 37 -6.41 -16.14 -15.29
C LYS A 37 -7.68 -16.93 -15.02
N LEU A 38 -7.58 -18.23 -14.69
CA LEU A 38 -8.73 -19.05 -14.27
C LEU A 38 -9.34 -18.61 -12.93
N LEU A 39 -8.68 -17.74 -12.18
CA LEU A 39 -9.12 -17.16 -10.92
C LEU A 39 -9.48 -15.68 -11.07
N ASP A 40 -9.75 -15.23 -12.29
CA ASP A 40 -10.18 -13.86 -12.63
C ASP A 40 -9.16 -12.75 -12.32
N TYR A 41 -7.87 -13.08 -12.07
CA TYR A 41 -6.82 -12.08 -11.96
C TYR A 41 -6.48 -11.46 -13.31
N VAL A 42 -6.17 -10.15 -13.32
CA VAL A 42 -5.59 -9.49 -14.50
C VAL A 42 -4.09 -9.76 -14.53
N VAL A 43 -3.67 -10.69 -15.39
CA VAL A 43 -2.29 -11.16 -15.43
C VAL A 43 -1.51 -10.49 -16.54
N HIS A 44 -0.43 -9.80 -16.16
CA HIS A 44 0.57 -9.21 -17.05
C HIS A 44 1.85 -10.04 -16.96
N ALA A 45 2.34 -10.53 -18.09
CA ALA A 45 3.49 -11.43 -18.10
C ALA A 45 4.61 -10.89 -18.98
N PHE A 46 5.81 -10.92 -18.43
CA PHE A 46 7.03 -10.37 -19.01
C PHE A 46 8.10 -11.45 -19.03
N LYS A 47 8.85 -11.48 -20.11
CA LYS A 47 10.01 -12.36 -20.23
C LYS A 47 11.27 -11.73 -19.63
N ASP A 48 11.33 -10.41 -19.63
CA ASP A 48 12.48 -9.62 -19.19
C ASP A 48 12.05 -8.60 -18.11
N PRO A 49 12.77 -8.50 -17.00
CA PRO A 49 12.52 -7.49 -15.97
C PRO A 49 12.51 -6.05 -16.49
N ASN A 50 13.32 -5.73 -17.51
CA ASN A 50 13.36 -4.38 -18.07
C ASN A 50 12.05 -4.00 -18.79
N GLU A 51 11.38 -4.96 -19.42
CA GLU A 51 10.05 -4.76 -20.01
C GLU A 51 9.03 -4.39 -18.92
N PHE A 52 9.07 -5.10 -17.79
CA PHE A 52 8.22 -4.80 -16.63
C PHE A 52 8.54 -3.43 -16.02
N LEU A 53 9.82 -3.06 -15.90
CA LEU A 53 10.22 -1.77 -15.34
C LEU A 53 9.90 -0.58 -16.25
N ALA A 54 9.54 -0.82 -17.51
CA ALA A 54 9.17 0.21 -18.48
C ALA A 54 7.66 0.56 -18.45
N ILE A 55 6.83 -0.19 -17.72
CA ILE A 55 5.39 0.09 -17.63
C ILE A 55 5.09 1.14 -16.56
N ASP A 56 3.99 1.87 -16.77
CA ASP A 56 3.41 2.70 -15.72
C ASP A 56 2.63 1.85 -14.73
N PHE A 57 2.94 2.00 -13.44
CA PHE A 57 2.28 1.21 -12.39
C PHE A 57 0.88 1.72 -12.12
N LEU A 58 -0.06 0.78 -11.99
CA LEU A 58 -1.47 1.06 -11.75
C LEU A 58 -1.73 1.32 -10.24
N GLU A 59 -2.62 2.25 -9.95
CA GLU A 59 -3.18 2.47 -8.61
C GLU A 59 -4.27 1.42 -8.29
N ALA A 60 -3.91 0.15 -8.43
CA ALA A 60 -4.80 -0.99 -8.20
C ALA A 60 -4.05 -2.05 -7.39
N PRO A 61 -4.76 -2.91 -6.63
CA PRO A 61 -4.12 -3.99 -5.88
C PRO A 61 -3.31 -4.88 -6.81
N ALA A 62 -2.04 -5.08 -6.46
CA ALA A 62 -1.11 -5.82 -7.29
C ALA A 62 -0.13 -6.69 -6.49
N VAL A 63 0.39 -7.73 -7.14
CA VAL A 63 1.50 -8.55 -6.65
C VAL A 63 2.45 -8.87 -7.81
N VAL A 64 3.73 -8.89 -7.53
CA VAL A 64 4.78 -9.30 -8.46
C VAL A 64 5.20 -10.75 -8.14
N ILE A 65 5.22 -11.61 -9.15
CA ILE A 65 5.83 -12.94 -9.10
C ILE A 65 7.05 -12.88 -10.01
N THR A 66 8.23 -13.14 -9.49
CA THR A 66 9.46 -13.06 -10.29
C THR A 66 10.36 -14.27 -10.06
N ASP A 67 10.98 -14.76 -11.13
CA ASP A 67 12.10 -15.68 -10.96
C ASP A 67 13.27 -14.96 -10.27
N MET A 68 13.99 -15.72 -9.47
CA MET A 68 15.20 -15.27 -8.78
C MET A 68 16.36 -15.07 -9.75
N LYS A 69 16.45 -15.91 -10.79
CA LYS A 69 17.56 -15.94 -11.74
C LYS A 69 17.07 -15.74 -13.16
N MET A 70 17.28 -14.58 -13.71
CA MET A 70 16.97 -14.24 -15.09
C MET A 70 18.22 -13.63 -15.77
N PRO A 71 18.36 -13.76 -17.10
CA PRO A 71 19.63 -13.39 -17.80
C PRO A 71 20.01 -11.91 -17.69
N SER A 72 19.04 -11.00 -17.76
CA SER A 72 19.27 -9.55 -17.81
C SER A 72 19.40 -8.90 -16.44
N MET A 73 18.65 -9.41 -15.44
CA MET A 73 18.56 -8.88 -14.09
C MET A 73 18.01 -9.95 -13.17
N THR A 74 18.60 -10.12 -12.00
CA THR A 74 18.07 -11.04 -10.98
C THR A 74 16.80 -10.49 -10.34
N GLY A 75 15.96 -11.36 -9.78
CA GLY A 75 14.78 -10.93 -9.04
C GLY A 75 15.11 -10.03 -7.84
N ILE A 76 16.28 -10.23 -7.19
CA ILE A 76 16.74 -9.37 -6.08
C ILE A 76 17.10 -7.96 -6.60
N GLU A 77 17.77 -7.85 -7.73
CA GLU A 77 18.06 -6.56 -8.36
C GLU A 77 16.78 -5.86 -8.80
N LEU A 78 15.81 -6.61 -9.34
CA LEU A 78 14.48 -6.09 -9.66
C LEU A 78 13.78 -5.52 -8.42
N GLN A 79 13.81 -6.24 -7.29
CA GLN A 79 13.26 -5.75 -6.02
C GLN A 79 13.93 -4.45 -5.58
N ALA A 80 15.26 -4.39 -5.64
CA ALA A 80 16.01 -3.19 -5.26
C ALA A 80 15.65 -1.99 -6.16
N GLU A 81 15.51 -2.22 -7.46
CA GLU A 81 15.12 -1.17 -8.42
C GLU A 81 13.70 -0.66 -8.17
N LEU A 82 12.73 -1.55 -7.88
CA LEU A 82 11.37 -1.16 -7.51
C LEU A 82 11.36 -0.30 -6.24
N LEU A 83 12.10 -0.70 -5.21
CA LEU A 83 12.24 0.06 -3.97
C LEU A 83 12.86 1.44 -4.22
N ALA A 84 13.91 1.53 -5.04
CA ALA A 84 14.55 2.79 -5.41
C ALA A 84 13.60 3.75 -6.13
N ARG A 85 12.63 3.21 -6.90
CA ARG A 85 11.56 3.99 -7.56
C ARG A 85 10.38 4.30 -6.64
N GLY A 86 10.42 3.91 -5.37
CA GLY A 86 9.29 4.07 -4.43
C GLY A 86 8.11 3.12 -4.69
N GLN A 87 8.32 2.08 -5.51
CA GLN A 87 7.30 1.09 -5.84
C GLN A 87 7.34 -0.07 -4.83
N ASN A 88 6.54 0.04 -3.78
CA ASN A 88 6.49 -0.95 -2.69
C ASN A 88 5.43 -2.04 -2.94
N ILE A 89 5.36 -2.57 -4.16
CA ILE A 89 4.46 -3.67 -4.53
C ILE A 89 4.98 -4.97 -3.88
N PRO A 90 4.12 -5.80 -3.26
CA PRO A 90 4.53 -7.08 -2.70
C PRO A 90 5.14 -8.00 -3.76
N ILE A 91 6.26 -8.63 -3.42
CA ILE A 91 7.00 -9.53 -4.33
C ILE A 91 7.00 -10.94 -3.77
N VAL A 92 6.67 -11.90 -4.63
CA VAL A 92 6.81 -13.34 -4.44
C VAL A 92 7.94 -13.82 -5.34
N PHE A 93 8.99 -14.36 -4.75
CA PHE A 93 10.06 -14.98 -5.51
C PHE A 93 9.74 -16.43 -5.84
N VAL A 94 10.11 -16.84 -7.06
CA VAL A 94 10.05 -18.21 -7.52
C VAL A 94 11.47 -18.64 -7.88
N SER A 95 11.92 -19.84 -7.48
CA SER A 95 13.28 -20.28 -7.82
C SER A 95 13.43 -21.80 -7.87
N GLY A 96 14.15 -22.30 -8.87
CA GLY A 96 14.45 -23.73 -9.04
C GLY A 96 15.66 -24.21 -8.25
N GLN A 97 16.62 -23.34 -7.96
CA GLN A 97 17.88 -23.68 -7.27
C GLN A 97 18.40 -22.46 -6.52
N SER A 98 17.72 -22.05 -5.47
CA SER A 98 18.24 -21.01 -4.60
C SER A 98 18.90 -21.63 -3.39
N SER A 99 20.06 -21.10 -3.02
CA SER A 99 20.61 -21.36 -1.70
C SER A 99 19.63 -20.82 -0.64
N LEU A 100 19.55 -21.47 0.49
CA LEU A 100 18.81 -20.98 1.66
C LEU A 100 19.19 -19.50 1.96
N GLU A 101 20.44 -19.15 1.73
CA GLU A 101 20.96 -17.80 1.92
C GLU A 101 20.29 -16.75 1.01
N GLN A 102 20.07 -17.07 -0.26
CA GLN A 102 19.38 -16.17 -1.20
C GLN A 102 17.91 -15.96 -0.81
N GLY A 103 17.22 -17.03 -0.42
CA GLY A 103 15.86 -16.94 0.11
C GLY A 103 15.77 -16.08 1.37
N LEU A 104 16.69 -16.29 2.34
CA LEU A 104 16.77 -15.47 3.56
C LEU A 104 17.09 -14.01 3.26
N MET A 105 17.96 -13.74 2.29
CA MET A 105 18.29 -12.37 1.87
C MET A 105 17.09 -11.67 1.26
N ALA A 106 16.38 -12.32 0.35
CA ALA A 106 15.16 -11.79 -0.24
C ALA A 106 14.11 -11.44 0.82
N MET A 107 13.88 -12.34 1.79
CA MET A 107 12.95 -12.11 2.90
C MET A 107 13.40 -10.95 3.80
N LYS A 108 14.69 -10.81 4.11
CA LYS A 108 15.24 -9.67 4.87
C LYS A 108 15.06 -8.34 4.13
N GLN A 109 15.08 -8.36 2.80
CA GLN A 109 14.84 -7.17 1.97
C GLN A 109 13.34 -6.86 1.77
N GLY A 110 12.46 -7.58 2.46
CA GLY A 110 11.03 -7.32 2.45
C GLY A 110 10.22 -8.09 1.40
N ALA A 111 10.77 -9.17 0.83
CA ALA A 111 9.99 -10.10 0.04
C ALA A 111 8.81 -10.64 0.86
N LEU A 112 7.66 -10.79 0.20
CA LEU A 112 6.46 -11.28 0.84
C LEU A 112 6.50 -12.79 1.07
N GLU A 113 7.00 -13.53 0.06
CA GLU A 113 7.00 -14.99 0.04
C GLU A 113 8.08 -15.50 -0.90
N PHE A 114 8.45 -16.76 -0.74
CA PHE A 114 9.43 -17.47 -1.55
C PHE A 114 8.92 -18.87 -1.88
N LEU A 115 8.78 -19.18 -3.17
CA LEU A 115 8.33 -20.47 -3.67
C LEU A 115 9.48 -21.24 -4.34
N VAL A 116 9.71 -22.47 -3.91
CA VAL A 116 10.73 -23.36 -4.52
C VAL A 116 10.11 -24.18 -5.64
N LYS A 117 10.68 -24.15 -6.83
CA LYS A 117 10.29 -24.99 -7.98
C LYS A 117 10.72 -26.46 -7.73
N PRO A 118 9.87 -27.46 -7.91
CA PRO A 118 8.46 -27.36 -8.31
C PRO A 118 7.56 -26.98 -7.10
N PHE A 119 6.69 -25.99 -7.28
CA PHE A 119 5.69 -25.59 -6.29
C PHE A 119 4.29 -26.08 -6.69
N SER A 120 3.41 -26.21 -5.72
CA SER A 120 2.03 -26.58 -5.98
C SER A 120 1.19 -25.39 -6.46
N ARG A 121 0.09 -25.69 -7.19
CA ARG A 121 -0.90 -24.67 -7.55
C ARG A 121 -1.43 -23.94 -6.31
N GLU A 122 -1.66 -24.67 -5.21
CA GLU A 122 -2.16 -24.12 -3.97
C GLU A 122 -1.19 -23.14 -3.32
N ASP A 123 0.11 -23.43 -3.34
CA ASP A 123 1.12 -22.54 -2.78
C ASP A 123 1.21 -21.24 -3.59
N LEU A 124 1.15 -21.32 -4.92
CA LEU A 124 1.10 -20.14 -5.79
C LEU A 124 -0.12 -19.28 -5.48
N ILE A 125 -1.31 -19.89 -5.38
CA ILE A 125 -2.55 -19.16 -5.10
C ILE A 125 -2.49 -18.49 -3.71
N LYS A 126 -2.01 -19.21 -2.68
CA LYS A 126 -1.86 -18.64 -1.33
C LYS A 126 -0.92 -17.43 -1.32
N ALA A 127 0.20 -17.52 -2.03
CA ALA A 127 1.15 -16.42 -2.13
C ALA A 127 0.54 -15.20 -2.83
N VAL A 128 -0.21 -15.41 -3.92
CA VAL A 128 -0.91 -14.33 -4.64
C VAL A 128 -1.98 -13.67 -3.77
N VAL A 129 -2.85 -14.45 -3.13
CA VAL A 129 -3.90 -13.92 -2.23
C VAL A 129 -3.28 -13.09 -1.12
N LYS A 130 -2.21 -13.58 -0.48
CA LYS A 130 -1.46 -12.86 0.55
C LYS A 130 -0.86 -11.55 0.01
N GLY A 131 -0.33 -11.58 -1.23
CA GLY A 131 0.24 -10.41 -1.90
C GLY A 131 -0.80 -9.33 -2.18
N ILE A 132 -1.91 -9.70 -2.80
CA ILE A 132 -3.01 -8.78 -3.09
C ILE A 132 -3.56 -8.15 -1.80
N ALA A 133 -3.81 -8.96 -0.75
CA ALA A 133 -4.27 -8.44 0.54
C ALA A 133 -3.29 -7.42 1.13
N LYS A 134 -1.99 -7.71 1.07
CA LYS A 134 -0.94 -6.80 1.55
C LYS A 134 -0.90 -5.49 0.77
N ASP A 135 -1.06 -5.56 -0.55
CA ASP A 135 -1.07 -4.35 -1.39
C ASP A 135 -2.35 -3.52 -1.20
N MET A 136 -3.48 -4.16 -0.97
CA MET A 136 -4.72 -3.47 -0.59
C MET A 136 -4.55 -2.66 0.70
N GLU A 137 -3.90 -3.23 1.72
CA GLU A 137 -3.58 -2.52 2.97
C GLU A 137 -2.67 -1.31 2.69
N ARG A 138 -1.62 -1.48 1.87
CA ARG A 138 -0.68 -0.43 1.46
C ARG A 138 -1.41 0.71 0.74
N LEU A 139 -2.22 0.40 -0.26
CA LEU A 139 -2.99 1.40 -1.01
C LEU A 139 -4.00 2.15 -0.13
N GLN A 140 -4.65 1.45 0.80
CA GLN A 140 -5.54 2.10 1.76
C GLN A 140 -4.79 3.05 2.70
N ALA A 141 -3.58 2.68 3.14
CA ALA A 141 -2.75 3.55 3.97
C ALA A 141 -2.31 4.80 3.18
N LEU A 142 -1.86 4.65 1.92
CA LEU A 142 -1.52 5.77 1.04
C LEU A 142 -2.71 6.72 0.83
N ASN A 143 -3.87 6.20 0.46
CA ASN A 143 -5.07 7.01 0.27
C ASN A 143 -5.48 7.78 1.54
N ARG A 144 -5.28 7.18 2.73
CA ARG A 144 -5.56 7.87 4.00
C ARG A 144 -4.56 9.00 4.25
N SER A 145 -3.27 8.77 4.03
CA SER A 145 -2.24 9.79 4.24
C SER A 145 -2.38 10.95 3.25
N GLU A 146 -2.65 10.69 1.98
CA GLU A 146 -2.95 11.72 0.98
C GLU A 146 -4.17 12.57 1.37
N LYS A 147 -5.23 11.93 1.83
CA LYS A 147 -6.42 12.64 2.32
C LYS A 147 -6.08 13.56 3.49
N VAL A 148 -5.28 13.10 4.45
CA VAL A 148 -4.84 13.92 5.59
C VAL A 148 -3.95 15.08 5.11
N ALA A 149 -3.02 14.83 4.18
CA ALA A 149 -2.18 15.86 3.60
C ALA A 149 -3.00 16.95 2.87
N LEU A 150 -4.06 16.57 2.15
CA LEU A 150 -4.99 17.50 1.52
C LEU A 150 -5.76 18.34 2.56
N LEU A 151 -6.24 17.72 3.65
CA LEU A 151 -6.91 18.43 4.73
C LEU A 151 -5.98 19.45 5.39
N LEU A 152 -4.71 19.11 5.63
CA LEU A 152 -3.72 20.03 6.19
C LEU A 152 -3.50 21.26 5.30
N LYS A 153 -3.53 21.12 3.98
CA LYS A 153 -3.43 22.24 3.03
C LYS A 153 -4.60 23.24 3.15
N THR A 154 -5.73 22.85 3.73
CA THR A 154 -6.88 23.74 3.96
C THR A 154 -6.73 24.63 5.19
N LEU A 155 -5.75 24.34 6.07
CA LEU A 155 -5.50 25.13 7.27
C LEU A 155 -4.82 26.44 6.91
N THR A 156 -5.30 27.55 7.52
CA THR A 156 -4.58 28.83 7.48
C THR A 156 -3.30 28.74 8.31
N LYS A 157 -2.39 29.73 8.20
CA LYS A 157 -1.14 29.72 8.94
C LYS A 157 -1.37 29.63 10.47
N SER A 158 -2.33 30.37 11.00
CA SER A 158 -2.65 30.35 12.45
C SER A 158 -3.31 29.01 12.87
N GLU A 159 -4.17 28.46 12.03
CA GLU A 159 -4.77 27.14 12.27
C GLU A 159 -3.71 26.03 12.25
N LEU A 160 -2.74 26.10 11.31
CA LEU A 160 -1.63 25.16 11.23
C LEU A 160 -0.70 25.25 12.44
N GLU A 161 -0.46 26.46 12.96
CA GLU A 161 0.31 26.66 14.20
C GLU A 161 -0.38 26.00 15.39
N VAL A 162 -1.69 26.23 15.55
CA VAL A 162 -2.49 25.56 16.58
C VAL A 162 -2.54 24.07 16.39
N PHE A 163 -2.68 23.58 15.16
CA PHE A 163 -2.61 22.15 14.86
C PHE A 163 -1.30 21.53 15.34
N LYS A 164 -0.13 22.14 15.06
CA LYS A 164 1.19 21.65 15.51
C LYS A 164 1.32 21.61 17.04
N LEU A 165 0.65 22.49 17.77
CA LEU A 165 0.63 22.45 19.24
C LEU A 165 -0.31 21.34 19.75
N LEU A 166 -1.47 21.18 19.12
CA LEU A 166 -2.40 20.08 19.43
C LEU A 166 -1.76 18.70 19.20
N GLU A 167 -0.95 18.55 18.14
CA GLU A 167 -0.18 17.32 17.87
C GLU A 167 0.83 17.00 18.98
N LYS A 168 1.33 18.00 19.70
CA LYS A 168 2.22 17.84 20.86
C LYS A 168 1.45 17.57 22.16
N GLY A 169 0.11 17.53 22.09
CA GLY A 169 -0.75 17.29 23.24
C GLY A 169 -1.07 18.54 24.05
N PHE A 170 -0.74 19.76 23.57
CA PHE A 170 -0.97 21.01 24.29
C PHE A 170 -2.46 21.26 24.53
N ASN A 171 -2.78 21.61 25.77
CA ASN A 171 -4.11 22.08 26.15
C ASN A 171 -4.31 23.57 25.78
N ASN A 172 -5.53 24.09 25.97
CA ASN A 172 -5.84 25.49 25.58
C ASN A 172 -4.99 26.54 26.29
N GLN A 173 -4.57 26.33 27.54
CA GLN A 173 -3.75 27.27 28.28
C GLN A 173 -2.30 27.28 27.76
N GLU A 174 -1.77 26.11 27.46
CA GLU A 174 -0.43 25.94 26.87
C GLU A 174 -0.38 26.54 25.46
N ILE A 175 -1.46 26.42 24.67
CA ILE A 175 -1.57 27.08 23.35
C ILE A 175 -1.56 28.62 23.52
N VAL A 176 -2.30 29.16 24.49
CA VAL A 176 -2.29 30.60 24.81
C VAL A 176 -0.88 31.09 25.17
N GLN A 177 -0.17 30.35 26.04
CA GLN A 177 1.19 30.68 26.44
C GLN A 177 2.18 30.63 25.26
N ALA A 178 2.04 29.62 24.38
CA ALA A 178 2.95 29.43 23.26
C ALA A 178 2.73 30.42 22.10
N THR A 179 1.49 30.91 21.93
CA THR A 179 1.12 31.74 20.76
C THR A 179 0.83 33.20 21.09
N GLY A 180 0.65 33.56 22.37
CA GLY A 180 0.19 34.88 22.80
C GLY A 180 -1.29 35.20 22.47
N LEU A 181 -2.05 34.22 21.99
CA LEU A 181 -3.47 34.36 21.67
C LEU A 181 -4.32 34.51 22.95
N THR A 182 -5.51 35.09 22.82
CA THR A 182 -6.50 35.01 23.91
C THR A 182 -7.05 33.58 24.01
N LEU A 183 -7.56 33.20 25.18
CA LEU A 183 -8.18 31.89 25.38
C LEU A 183 -9.37 31.64 24.43
N TYR A 184 -10.13 32.70 24.16
CA TYR A 184 -11.25 32.65 23.23
C TYR A 184 -10.77 32.33 21.78
N THR A 185 -9.72 33.03 21.33
CA THR A 185 -9.15 32.84 20.00
C THR A 185 -8.53 31.45 19.87
N ALA A 186 -7.79 30.98 20.89
CA ALA A 186 -7.20 29.63 20.89
C ALA A 186 -8.28 28.52 20.79
N LYS A 187 -9.38 28.68 21.55
CA LYS A 187 -10.52 27.75 21.46
C LYS A 187 -11.17 27.74 20.06
N ASN A 188 -11.33 28.94 19.45
CA ASN A 188 -11.90 29.08 18.11
C ASN A 188 -11.00 28.44 17.06
N TYR A 189 -9.69 28.64 17.10
CA TYR A 189 -8.77 27.98 16.17
C TYR A 189 -8.76 26.47 16.36
N LYS A 190 -8.75 26.01 17.62
CA LYS A 190 -8.89 24.57 17.90
C LYS A 190 -10.18 23.99 17.28
N ALA A 191 -11.32 24.65 17.47
CA ALA A 191 -12.58 24.19 16.90
C ALA A 191 -12.54 24.14 15.35
N LYS A 192 -11.97 25.18 14.71
CA LYS A 192 -11.79 25.21 13.25
C LYS A 192 -10.85 24.12 12.74
N VAL A 193 -9.74 23.89 13.44
CA VAL A 193 -8.81 22.79 13.13
C VAL A 193 -9.55 21.46 13.21
N MET A 194 -10.24 21.18 14.30
CA MET A 194 -11.00 19.93 14.48
C MET A 194 -12.05 19.74 13.38
N GLN A 195 -12.78 20.81 13.04
CA GLN A 195 -13.79 20.79 11.97
C GLN A 195 -13.16 20.51 10.60
N LYS A 196 -12.08 21.21 10.22
CA LYS A 196 -11.40 21.04 8.93
C LYS A 196 -10.73 19.69 8.80
N MET A 197 -10.18 19.17 9.91
CA MET A 197 -9.58 17.83 9.95
C MET A 197 -10.63 16.71 10.04
N GLY A 198 -11.92 17.05 10.21
CA GLY A 198 -13.02 16.09 10.28
C GLY A 198 -13.00 15.20 11.52
N VAL A 199 -12.45 15.69 12.64
CA VAL A 199 -12.30 14.92 13.89
C VAL A 199 -13.11 15.51 15.03
N LYS A 200 -13.56 14.67 15.95
CA LYS A 200 -14.39 15.05 17.11
C LYS A 200 -13.60 15.13 18.42
N SER A 201 -12.41 14.54 18.46
CA SER A 201 -11.58 14.49 19.68
C SER A 201 -10.10 14.66 19.36
N LEU A 202 -9.32 15.11 20.37
CA LEU A 202 -7.86 15.22 20.26
C LEU A 202 -7.23 13.83 19.98
N ALA A 203 -7.79 12.77 20.55
CA ALA A 203 -7.32 11.42 20.30
C ALA A 203 -7.48 11.01 18.83
N GLU A 204 -8.57 11.40 18.17
CA GLU A 204 -8.75 11.18 16.71
C GLU A 204 -7.73 12.00 15.91
N LEU A 205 -7.46 13.26 16.32
CA LEU A 205 -6.45 14.11 15.66
C LEU A 205 -5.07 13.48 15.73
N LEU A 206 -4.68 12.94 16.88
CA LEU A 206 -3.38 12.29 17.08
C LEU A 206 -3.26 11.01 16.23
N ARG A 207 -4.33 10.23 16.10
CA ARG A 207 -4.35 9.06 15.20
C ARG A 207 -4.17 9.45 13.73
N LEU A 208 -4.70 10.60 13.29
CA LEU A 208 -4.47 11.08 11.93
C LEU A 208 -3.00 11.43 11.68
N LYS A 209 -2.29 11.91 12.71
CA LYS A 209 -0.85 12.19 12.62
C LYS A 209 -0.02 10.93 12.37
N GLU A 210 -0.34 9.81 13.05
CA GLU A 210 0.37 8.54 12.87
C GLU A 210 0.33 8.07 11.41
N LEU A 211 -0.74 8.41 10.69
CA LEU A 211 -0.88 8.11 9.26
C LEU A 211 0.07 8.92 8.37
N LEU A 212 0.54 10.09 8.83
CA LEU A 212 1.51 10.93 8.10
C LEU A 212 2.96 10.55 8.38
N LEU A 213 3.24 9.93 9.54
CA LEU A 213 4.60 9.56 9.92
C LEU A 213 5.07 8.24 9.28
N ASN A 214 4.14 7.47 8.73
CA ASN A 214 4.41 6.20 8.06
C ASN A 214 4.59 6.35 6.53
N MET A 215 4.84 7.56 6.05
CA MET A 215 5.28 7.90 4.70
C MET A 215 6.82 7.93 4.67
#